data_8f564657af3030a4b4c902b38204ad79
#
_entry.id   8f564657af3030a4b4c902b38204ad79
#
_cell.length_a   1.000
_cell.length_b   1.000
_cell.length_c   1.000
_cell.angle_alpha   90.00
_cell.angle_beta   90.00
_cell.angle_gamma   90.00
#
_symmetry.space_group_name_H-M   'P 1'
#
loop_
_entity.id
_entity.type
_entity.pdbx_description
1 polymer ?
#
loop_
_entity_poly.entity_id
_entity_poly.type
_entity_poly.pdbx_seq_one_letter_code
_entity_poly.pdbx_strand_id
1 'polypeptide(L)'
;MRITFDPAKRQKTVAERGLDFADAAMVFAGVTLEVEDARRNYGETRIICYGLLKGRLVVIGYTPRGASRHIFSMRKANDREKERIAPLLEI
;
A
#
# COMPACT_ATOMS: atom_id res chain seq x y z
N MET A 1 6.82 -10.42 9.31
CA MET A 1 6.87 -9.98 7.89
C MET A 1 7.90 -8.88 7.74
N ARG A 2 8.65 -8.93 6.68
CA ARG A 2 9.70 -7.97 6.40
C ARG A 2 9.26 -6.99 5.30
N ILE A 3 9.52 -5.70 5.51
CA ILE A 3 9.24 -4.65 4.54
C ILE A 3 10.56 -4.10 4.02
N THR A 4 10.65 -3.94 2.71
CA THR A 4 11.77 -3.28 2.05
C THR A 4 11.26 -2.18 1.14
N PHE A 5 12.11 -1.25 0.79
CA PHE A 5 11.80 -0.14 -0.13
C PHE A 5 13.07 0.58 -0.57
N ASP A 6 12.95 1.35 -1.64
CA ASP A 6 14.01 2.25 -2.09
C ASP A 6 14.01 3.48 -1.19
N PRO A 7 15.11 3.80 -0.48
CA PRO A 7 15.18 4.96 0.40
C PRO A 7 14.86 6.29 -0.30
N ALA A 8 15.26 6.45 -1.55
CA ALA A 8 14.97 7.68 -2.30
C ALA A 8 13.48 7.84 -2.57
N LYS A 9 12.79 6.75 -2.92
CA LYS A 9 11.34 6.77 -3.10
C LYS A 9 10.60 7.04 -1.80
N ARG A 10 11.08 6.47 -0.69
CA ARG A 10 10.53 6.75 0.63
C ARG A 10 10.60 8.24 0.96
N GLN A 11 11.78 8.84 0.80
CA GLN A 11 11.99 10.25 1.08
C GLN A 11 11.08 11.13 0.22
N LYS A 12 10.97 10.83 -1.06
CA LYS A 12 10.10 11.57 -1.98
C LYS A 12 8.65 11.48 -1.55
N THR A 13 8.17 10.30 -1.17
CA THR A 13 6.79 10.10 -0.75
C THR A 13 6.50 10.84 0.56
N VAL A 14 7.42 10.83 1.51
CA VAL A 14 7.29 11.62 2.74
C VAL A 14 7.17 13.11 2.41
N ALA A 15 8.05 13.62 1.55
CA ALA A 15 8.09 15.03 1.18
C ALA A 15 6.83 15.46 0.41
N GLU A 16 6.36 14.64 -0.53
CA GLU A 16 5.27 15.02 -1.43
C GLU A 16 3.89 14.66 -0.89
N ARG A 17 3.77 13.58 -0.10
CA ARG A 17 2.48 13.03 0.33
C ARG A 17 2.32 12.96 1.85
N GLY A 18 3.39 13.19 2.60
CA GLY A 18 3.33 13.05 4.06
C GLY A 18 3.12 11.63 4.53
N LEU A 19 3.43 10.63 3.72
CA LEU A 19 3.29 9.22 4.05
C LEU A 19 4.65 8.53 4.01
N ASP A 20 4.89 7.64 4.97
CA ASP A 20 6.15 6.92 5.11
C ASP A 20 5.96 5.44 4.79
N PHE A 21 6.74 4.91 3.86
CA PHE A 21 6.71 3.49 3.50
C PHE A 21 6.94 2.57 4.72
N ALA A 22 7.72 3.03 5.69
CA ALA A 22 7.96 2.26 6.91
C ALA A 22 6.68 1.99 7.70
N ASP A 23 5.67 2.86 7.57
CA ASP A 23 4.38 2.70 8.25
C ASP A 23 3.48 1.65 7.60
N ALA A 24 3.86 1.10 6.45
CA ALA A 24 3.09 0.04 5.80
C ALA A 24 2.90 -1.18 6.70
N ALA A 25 3.85 -1.43 7.60
CA ALA A 25 3.72 -2.53 8.58
C ALA A 25 2.46 -2.39 9.43
N MET A 26 2.10 -1.17 9.84
CA MET A 26 0.89 -0.92 10.62
C MET A 26 -0.37 -1.21 9.80
N VAL A 27 -0.35 -0.88 8.52
CA VAL A 27 -1.48 -1.16 7.63
C VAL A 27 -1.67 -2.67 7.46
N PHE A 28 -0.59 -3.39 7.19
CA PHE A 28 -0.63 -4.84 7.00
C PHE A 28 -1.05 -5.60 8.26
N ALA A 29 -0.85 -5.03 9.42
CA ALA A 29 -1.26 -5.65 10.69
C ALA A 29 -2.77 -5.59 10.92
N GLY A 30 -3.48 -4.72 10.22
CA GLY A 30 -4.92 -4.55 10.35
C GLY A 30 -5.69 -5.28 9.24
N VAL A 31 -6.97 -4.93 9.11
CA VAL A 31 -7.84 -5.47 8.07
C VAL A 31 -7.47 -4.81 6.74
N THR A 32 -7.21 -5.62 5.72
CA THR A 32 -6.83 -5.15 4.39
C THR A 32 -7.61 -5.88 3.30
N LEU A 33 -7.72 -5.22 2.16
CA LEU A 33 -8.17 -5.82 0.92
C LEU A 33 -7.02 -5.77 -0.08
N GLU A 34 -6.62 -6.90 -0.61
CA GLU A 34 -5.52 -6.98 -1.57
C GLU A 34 -6.00 -7.48 -2.92
N VAL A 35 -5.53 -6.86 -3.98
CA VAL A 35 -5.83 -7.24 -5.36
C VAL A 35 -4.55 -7.26 -6.15
N GLU A 36 -4.38 -8.28 -7.00
CA GLU A 36 -3.26 -8.28 -7.92
C GLU A 36 -3.48 -7.25 -9.01
N ASP A 37 -2.47 -6.45 -9.30
CA ASP A 37 -2.48 -5.52 -10.42
C ASP A 37 -1.98 -6.26 -11.67
N ALA A 38 -2.92 -6.75 -12.45
CA ALA A 38 -2.64 -7.53 -13.65
C ALA A 38 -2.87 -6.73 -14.95
N ARG A 39 -2.94 -5.38 -14.86
CA ARG A 39 -3.22 -4.52 -16.02
C ARG A 39 -2.15 -4.61 -17.10
N ARG A 40 -0.93 -4.95 -16.73
CA ARG A 40 0.19 -5.14 -17.67
C ARG A 40 1.18 -6.13 -17.09
N ASN A 41 2.10 -6.61 -17.94
CA ASN A 41 3.20 -7.45 -17.50
C ASN A 41 4.33 -6.54 -16.97
N TYR A 42 4.53 -6.55 -15.67
CA TYR A 42 5.57 -5.75 -15.00
C TYR A 42 6.89 -6.52 -14.83
N GLY A 43 6.94 -7.79 -15.29
CA GLY A 43 8.07 -8.68 -15.02
C GLY A 43 8.11 -9.21 -13.59
N GLU A 44 7.15 -8.82 -12.75
CA GLU A 44 7.00 -9.27 -11.36
C GLU A 44 5.55 -9.08 -10.93
N THR A 45 5.15 -9.80 -9.89
CA THR A 45 3.81 -9.65 -9.31
C THR A 45 3.72 -8.31 -8.58
N ARG A 46 2.65 -7.56 -8.85
CA ARG A 46 2.33 -6.32 -8.12
C ARG A 46 0.99 -6.46 -7.44
N ILE A 47 0.97 -6.15 -6.15
CA ILE A 47 -0.24 -6.20 -5.32
C ILE A 47 -0.62 -4.79 -4.91
N ILE A 48 -1.91 -4.50 -5.02
CA ILE A 48 -2.51 -3.26 -4.52
C ILE A 48 -3.22 -3.61 -3.21
N CYS A 49 -2.80 -2.98 -2.13
CA CYS A 49 -3.34 -3.22 -0.79
C CYS A 49 -4.06 -1.98 -0.29
N TYR A 50 -5.31 -2.13 0.08
CA TYR A 50 -6.12 -1.08 0.71
C TYR A 50 -6.23 -1.38 2.19
N GLY A 51 -5.95 -0.39 3.03
CA GLY A 51 -6.05 -0.55 4.49
C GLY A 51 -5.97 0.78 5.20
N LEU A 52 -6.09 0.74 6.51
CA LEU A 52 -6.10 1.95 7.33
C LEU A 52 -4.72 2.23 7.93
N LEU A 53 -4.32 3.49 7.82
CA LEU A 53 -3.17 4.03 8.55
C LEU A 53 -3.67 5.18 9.42
N LYS A 54 -3.66 4.97 10.72
CA LYS A 54 -4.12 5.98 11.69
C LYS A 54 -5.52 6.51 11.36
N GLY A 55 -6.41 5.58 11.04
CA GLY A 55 -7.82 5.89 10.73
C GLY A 55 -8.09 6.40 9.32
N ARG A 56 -7.08 6.47 8.47
CA ARG A 56 -7.22 6.95 7.09
C ARG A 56 -6.97 5.83 6.10
N LEU A 57 -7.83 5.71 5.10
CA LEU A 57 -7.66 4.71 4.05
C LEU A 57 -6.49 5.09 3.15
N VAL A 58 -5.53 4.18 3.01
CA VAL A 58 -4.38 4.33 2.14
C VAL A 58 -4.31 3.18 1.15
N VAL A 59 -3.59 3.42 0.06
CA VAL A 59 -3.36 2.45 -1.01
C VAL A 59 -1.87 2.21 -1.11
N ILE A 60 -1.47 0.96 -0.91
CA ILE A 60 -0.07 0.56 -0.94
C ILE A 60 0.16 -0.37 -2.11
N GLY A 61 1.16 -0.06 -2.94
CA GLY A 61 1.63 -0.97 -3.97
C GLY A 61 2.88 -1.69 -3.49
N TYR A 62 2.88 -3.01 -3.58
CA TYR A 62 4.06 -3.78 -3.20
C TYR A 62 4.26 -5.00 -4.11
N THR A 63 5.49 -5.49 -4.12
CA THR A 63 5.88 -6.73 -4.80
C THR A 63 6.31 -7.74 -3.74
N PRO A 64 5.69 -8.94 -3.70
CA PRO A 64 6.18 -10.01 -2.83
C PRO A 64 7.57 -10.45 -3.27
N ARG A 65 8.50 -10.54 -2.32
CA ARG A 65 9.87 -11.02 -2.55
C ARG A 65 10.25 -11.99 -1.44
N GLY A 66 10.00 -13.28 -1.65
CA GLY A 66 10.17 -14.28 -0.60
C GLY A 66 9.33 -13.95 0.61
N ALA A 67 9.94 -13.86 1.79
CA ALA A 67 9.25 -13.49 3.03
C ALA A 67 9.08 -11.98 3.20
N SER A 68 9.50 -11.18 2.21
CA SER A 68 9.46 -9.72 2.26
C SER A 68 8.38 -9.16 1.36
N ARG A 69 7.92 -7.95 1.68
CA ARG A 69 7.10 -7.14 0.80
C ARG A 69 7.88 -5.88 0.44
N HIS A 70 8.15 -5.71 -0.84
CA HIS A 70 8.88 -4.54 -1.33
C HIS A 70 7.88 -3.45 -1.71
N ILE A 71 7.84 -2.38 -0.93
CA ILE A 71 6.90 -1.27 -1.13
C ILE A 71 7.43 -0.38 -2.26
N PHE A 72 6.62 -0.16 -3.29
CA PHE A 72 7.01 0.73 -4.38
C PHE A 72 6.12 1.98 -4.47
N SER A 73 4.96 2.00 -3.80
CA SER A 73 4.11 3.18 -3.76
C SER A 73 3.22 3.18 -2.53
N MET A 74 2.85 4.38 -2.09
CA MET A 74 1.91 4.58 -0.99
C MET A 74 1.24 5.93 -1.18
N ARG A 75 -0.08 5.95 -1.12
CA ARG A 75 -0.87 7.17 -1.28
C ARG A 75 -2.16 7.08 -0.50
N LYS A 76 -2.79 8.21 -0.27
CA LYS A 76 -4.13 8.26 0.32
C LYS A 76 -5.14 7.81 -0.72
N ALA A 77 -6.19 7.11 -0.28
CA ALA A 77 -7.31 6.75 -1.15
C ALA A 77 -8.06 8.01 -1.58
N ASN A 78 -8.53 8.03 -2.82
CA ASN A 78 -9.43 9.07 -3.29
C ASN A 78 -10.88 8.77 -2.86
N ASP A 79 -11.80 9.69 -3.11
CA ASP A 79 -13.19 9.54 -2.65
C ASP A 79 -13.88 8.33 -3.27
N ARG A 80 -13.64 8.05 -4.54
CA ARG A 80 -14.20 6.86 -5.21
C ARG A 80 -13.71 5.57 -4.56
N GLU A 81 -12.43 5.52 -4.26
CA GLU A 81 -11.84 4.35 -3.60
C GLU A 81 -12.42 4.18 -2.20
N LYS A 82 -12.60 5.27 -1.45
CA LYS A 82 -13.22 5.20 -0.13
C LYS A 82 -14.62 4.63 -0.22
N GLU A 83 -15.44 5.12 -1.14
CA GLU A 83 -16.82 4.64 -1.33
C GLU A 83 -16.87 3.16 -1.69
N ARG A 84 -15.95 2.70 -2.54
CA ARG A 84 -15.91 1.33 -3.01
C ARG A 84 -15.32 0.37 -1.99
N ILE A 85 -14.26 0.79 -1.30
CA ILE A 85 -13.45 -0.10 -0.46
C ILE A 85 -13.91 -0.10 1.00
N ALA A 86 -14.32 1.06 1.56
CA ALA A 86 -14.69 1.13 2.96
C ALA A 86 -15.75 0.10 3.38
N PRO A 87 -16.82 -0.13 2.60
CA PRO A 87 -17.79 -1.17 2.96
C PRO A 87 -17.20 -2.56 3.01
N LEU A 88 -16.21 -2.85 2.16
CA LEU A 88 -15.57 -4.17 2.11
C LEU A 88 -14.66 -4.40 3.31
N LEU A 89 -14.12 -3.33 3.89
CA LEU A 89 -13.31 -3.40 5.11
C LEU A 89 -14.15 -3.18 6.37
N GLU A 90 -15.44 -2.95 6.23
CA GLU A 90 -16.37 -2.69 7.34
C GLU A 90 -15.98 -1.44 8.15
N ILE A 91 -15.58 -0.40 7.45
CA ILE A 91 -15.19 0.86 8.07
C ILE A 91 -16.09 2.03 7.65
#